data_18c32b5069e66e63aa7df2ae45b4d822
#
_entry.id   18c32b5069e66e63aa7df2ae45b4d822
#
_cell.length_a   1.000
_cell.length_b   1.000
_cell.length_c   1.000
_cell.angle_alpha   90.00
_cell.angle_beta   90.00
_cell.angle_gamma   90.00
#
_symmetry.space_group_name_H-M   'P 1'
#
loop_
_entity.id
_entity.type
_entity.pdbx_description
1 polymer ?
#
loop_
_entity_poly.entity_id
_entity_poly.type
_entity_poly.pdbx_seq_one_letter_code
_entity_poly.pdbx_strand_id
1 'polypeptide(L)'
;MTEQEIIDEDFERVDVTDEESQNGYDYHYYKLEICDGVTLISSDNDEGDEWYVKNFDWPCVKITAIEDVRILKTLLTKWHA
;
A
#
# COMPACT_ATOMS: atom_id res chain seq x y z
N MET A 1 -3.16 6.90 8.45
CA MET A 1 -1.97 6.10 8.92
C MET A 1 -0.68 6.80 8.55
N THR A 2 0.41 6.38 9.15
CA THR A 2 1.74 6.94 8.87
C THR A 2 2.54 5.99 8.00
N GLU A 3 3.59 6.51 7.38
CA GLU A 3 4.51 5.70 6.59
C GLU A 3 5.13 4.58 7.43
N GLN A 4 5.51 4.89 8.68
CA GLN A 4 6.10 3.91 9.58
C GLN A 4 5.13 2.77 9.90
N GLU A 5 3.85 3.07 10.06
CA GLU A 5 2.85 2.03 10.28
C GLU A 5 2.75 1.07 9.09
N ILE A 6 2.86 1.60 7.88
CA ILE A 6 2.86 0.79 6.66
C ILE A 6 4.10 -0.11 6.61
N ILE A 7 5.28 0.45 6.92
CA ILE A 7 6.52 -0.31 6.97
C ILE A 7 6.44 -1.45 7.99
N ASP A 8 5.87 -1.17 9.16
CA ASP A 8 5.76 -2.15 10.24
C ASP A 8 4.80 -3.30 9.90
N GLU A 9 3.92 -3.11 8.90
CA GLU A 9 2.99 -4.15 8.46
C GLU A 9 3.54 -5.01 7.31
N ASP A 10 4.85 -5.04 7.12
CA ASP A 10 5.55 -5.90 6.16
C ASP A 10 5.34 -5.50 4.69
N PHE A 11 4.92 -4.28 4.43
CA PHE A 11 4.82 -3.78 3.07
C PHE A 11 6.21 -3.64 2.45
N GLU A 12 6.32 -3.95 1.17
CA GLU A 12 7.54 -3.81 0.40
C GLU A 12 7.60 -2.43 -0.23
N ARG A 13 8.74 -1.74 -0.09
CA ARG A 13 8.95 -0.44 -0.70
C ARG A 13 9.23 -0.59 -2.19
N VAL A 14 8.55 0.22 -2.99
CA VAL A 14 8.76 0.30 -4.44
C VAL A 14 9.21 1.72 -4.77
N ASP A 15 10.41 1.85 -5.34
CA ASP A 15 10.95 3.13 -5.77
C ASP A 15 10.71 3.31 -7.25
N VAL A 16 10.17 4.49 -7.64
CA VAL A 16 9.90 4.83 -9.03
C VAL A 16 10.76 6.03 -9.38
N THR A 17 11.63 5.89 -10.37
CA THR A 17 12.52 6.97 -10.81
C THR A 17 11.78 7.93 -11.74
N ASP A 18 12.34 9.12 -11.94
CA ASP A 18 11.76 10.09 -12.86
C ASP A 18 11.77 9.60 -14.30
N GLU A 19 12.73 8.75 -14.65
CA GLU A 19 12.79 8.11 -15.97
C GLU A 19 11.61 7.18 -16.21
N GLU A 20 11.21 6.43 -15.17
CA GLU A 20 10.10 5.49 -15.26
C GLU A 20 8.74 6.19 -15.22
N SER A 21 8.60 7.20 -14.37
CA SER A 21 7.34 7.91 -14.17
C SER A 21 7.10 9.02 -15.16
N GLN A 22 8.18 9.60 -15.73
CA GLN A 22 8.16 10.76 -16.61
C GLN A 22 7.56 12.01 -15.94
N ASN A 23 7.58 12.04 -14.61
CA ASN A 23 7.03 13.15 -13.81
C ASN A 23 8.08 14.20 -13.44
N GLY A 24 9.36 13.95 -13.74
CA GLY A 24 10.44 14.85 -13.42
C GLY A 24 10.97 14.75 -12.01
N TYR A 25 10.52 13.78 -11.23
CA TYR A 25 11.00 13.53 -9.87
C TYR A 25 10.85 12.06 -9.50
N ASP A 26 11.65 11.60 -8.54
CA ASP A 26 11.55 10.25 -8.00
C ASP A 26 10.50 10.22 -6.89
N TYR A 27 9.78 9.10 -6.78
CA TYR A 27 8.87 8.90 -5.67
C TYR A 27 8.87 7.42 -5.26
N HIS A 28 8.26 7.11 -4.11
CA HIS A 28 8.13 5.74 -3.65
C HIS A 28 6.75 5.50 -3.07
N TYR A 29 6.35 4.24 -3.08
CA TYR A 29 5.13 3.76 -2.44
C TYR A 29 5.40 2.36 -1.89
N TYR A 30 4.41 1.77 -1.25
CA TYR A 30 4.54 0.45 -0.64
C TYR A 30 3.46 -0.47 -1.17
N LYS A 31 3.80 -1.76 -1.29
CA LYS A 31 2.84 -2.77 -1.73
C LYS A 31 2.90 -3.98 -0.82
N LEU A 32 1.79 -4.68 -0.69
CA LEU A 32 1.70 -5.91 0.07
C LEU A 32 0.78 -6.87 -0.68
N GLU A 33 1.36 -7.97 -1.15
CA GLU A 33 0.57 -9.07 -1.74
C GLU A 33 0.16 -10.00 -0.62
N ILE A 34 -1.14 -10.03 -0.30
CA ILE A 34 -1.66 -10.86 0.78
C ILE A 34 -1.91 -12.28 0.31
N CYS A 35 -2.51 -12.41 -0.87
CA CYS A 35 -2.81 -13.70 -1.49
C CYS A 35 -3.03 -13.46 -2.98
N ASP A 36 -3.20 -14.54 -3.74
CA ASP A 36 -3.46 -14.44 -5.18
C ASP A 36 -4.70 -13.59 -5.43
N GLY A 37 -4.54 -12.55 -6.23
CA GLY A 37 -5.62 -11.65 -6.59
C GLY A 37 -5.89 -10.51 -5.60
N VAL A 38 -5.16 -10.44 -4.48
CA VAL A 38 -5.30 -9.34 -3.52
C VAL A 38 -3.95 -8.72 -3.23
N THR A 39 -3.72 -7.56 -3.82
CA THR A 39 -2.52 -6.77 -3.61
C THR A 39 -2.93 -5.39 -3.11
N LEU A 40 -2.40 -4.99 -1.96
CA LEU A 40 -2.62 -3.66 -1.42
C LEU A 40 -1.47 -2.75 -1.83
N ILE A 41 -1.80 -1.52 -2.23
CA ILE A 41 -0.80 -0.50 -2.54
C ILE A 41 -1.09 0.74 -1.72
N SER A 42 -0.02 1.40 -1.28
CA SER A 42 -0.15 2.65 -0.54
C SER A 42 -0.18 3.83 -1.49
N SER A 43 -0.59 4.99 -0.96
CA SER A 43 -0.32 6.27 -1.60
C SER A 43 1.19 6.47 -1.72
N ASP A 44 1.62 7.36 -2.59
CA ASP A 44 3.04 7.68 -2.69
C ASP A 44 3.41 8.82 -1.72
N ASN A 45 4.70 9.04 -1.55
CA ASN A 45 5.22 10.06 -0.64
C ASN A 45 4.97 11.49 -1.12
N ASP A 46 4.50 11.67 -2.34
CA ASP A 46 4.24 12.98 -2.93
C ASP A 46 2.78 13.43 -2.75
N GLU A 47 1.90 12.55 -2.28
CA GLU A 47 0.47 12.85 -2.10
C GLU A 47 0.15 13.59 -0.80
N GLY A 48 1.16 13.98 -0.01
CA GLY A 48 0.98 14.71 1.25
C GLY A 48 1.34 13.89 2.47
N ASP A 49 0.96 14.39 3.65
CA ASP A 49 1.37 13.80 4.92
C ASP A 49 0.50 12.62 5.35
N GLU A 50 -0.68 12.48 4.77
CA GLU A 50 -1.57 11.37 5.12
C GLU A 50 -1.39 10.21 4.15
N TRP A 51 -0.96 9.08 4.69
CA TRP A 51 -0.83 7.86 3.94
C TRP A 51 -2.13 7.06 3.99
N TYR A 52 -2.45 6.41 2.90
CA TYR A 52 -3.59 5.50 2.82
C TYR A 52 -3.21 4.28 1.99
N VAL A 53 -4.03 3.24 2.07
CA VAL A 53 -3.82 1.98 1.34
C VAL A 53 -5.09 1.69 0.55
N LYS A 54 -4.94 1.12 -0.61
CA LYS A 54 -6.07 0.71 -1.44
C LYS A 54 -5.77 -0.65 -2.07
N ASN A 55 -6.82 -1.37 -2.46
CA ASN A 55 -6.66 -2.59 -3.23
C ASN A 55 -6.32 -2.20 -4.68
N PHE A 56 -5.35 -2.88 -5.27
CA PHE A 56 -4.92 -2.61 -6.64
C PHE A 56 -6.08 -2.71 -7.64
N ASP A 57 -6.96 -3.71 -7.46
CA ASP A 57 -8.08 -3.94 -8.37
C ASP A 57 -9.28 -3.04 -8.08
N TRP A 58 -9.38 -2.48 -6.87
CA TRP A 58 -10.49 -1.61 -6.48
C TRP A 58 -9.97 -0.30 -5.90
N PRO A 59 -9.39 0.58 -6.75
CA PRO A 59 -8.71 1.79 -6.27
C PRO A 59 -9.66 2.85 -5.71
N CYS A 60 -10.96 2.69 -5.86
CA CYS A 60 -11.93 3.62 -5.30
C CYS A 60 -12.14 3.45 -3.79
N VAL A 61 -11.67 2.33 -3.21
CA VAL A 61 -11.80 2.06 -1.77
C VAL A 61 -10.48 2.40 -1.10
N LYS A 62 -10.47 3.44 -0.25
CA LYS A 62 -9.29 3.86 0.49
C LYS A 62 -9.36 3.38 1.92
N ILE A 63 -8.28 2.77 2.40
CA ILE A 63 -8.13 2.32 3.78
C ILE A 63 -7.21 3.33 4.47
N THR A 64 -7.74 4.06 5.44
CA THR A 64 -7.00 5.14 6.10
C THR A 64 -6.51 4.77 7.50
N ALA A 65 -7.00 3.68 8.08
CA ALA A 65 -6.59 3.21 9.40
C ALA A 65 -5.79 1.92 9.29
N ILE A 66 -4.63 1.86 9.95
CA ILE A 66 -3.77 0.69 9.88
C ILE A 66 -4.44 -0.55 10.50
N GLU A 67 -5.33 -0.36 11.46
CA GLU A 67 -6.10 -1.45 12.05
C GLU A 67 -6.92 -2.20 11.00
N ASP A 68 -7.48 -1.48 10.03
CA ASP A 68 -8.26 -2.08 8.96
C ASP A 68 -7.38 -2.95 8.05
N VAL A 69 -6.14 -2.54 7.82
CA VAL A 69 -5.16 -3.34 7.08
C VAL A 69 -4.87 -4.65 7.83
N ARG A 70 -4.69 -4.56 9.15
CA ARG A 70 -4.43 -5.74 9.99
C ARG A 70 -5.59 -6.71 9.98
N ILE A 71 -6.81 -6.20 10.07
CA ILE A 71 -8.03 -7.01 9.99
C ILE A 71 -8.11 -7.71 8.64
N LEU A 72 -7.87 -6.98 7.56
CA LEU A 72 -7.93 -7.51 6.21
C LEU A 72 -6.89 -8.62 6.01
N LYS A 73 -5.65 -8.41 6.47
CA LYS A 73 -4.60 -9.43 6.42
C LYS A 73 -5.01 -10.70 7.16
N THR A 74 -5.56 -10.54 8.36
CA THR A 74 -5.98 -11.66 9.19
C THR A 74 -7.08 -12.45 8.50
N LEU A 75 -8.11 -11.78 7.98
CA LEU A 75 -9.23 -12.44 7.31
C LEU A 75 -8.77 -13.19 6.06
N LEU A 76 -7.97 -12.54 5.22
CA LEU A 76 -7.55 -13.13 3.94
C LEU A 76 -6.56 -14.28 4.14
N THR A 77 -5.63 -14.17 5.08
CA THR A 77 -4.69 -15.26 5.35
C THR A 77 -5.39 -16.45 6.01
N LYS A 78 -6.40 -16.20 6.82
CA LYS A 78 -7.19 -17.26 7.47
C LYS A 78 -7.93 -18.11 6.45
N TRP A 79 -8.46 -17.50 5.39
CA TRP A 79 -9.26 -18.20 4.39
C TRP A 79 -8.44 -18.77 3.24
N HIS A 80 -7.16 -18.45 3.16
CA HIS A 80 -6.24 -18.92 2.13
C HIS A 80 -5.18 -19.90 2.64
N ALA A 81 -5.38 -20.42 3.79
CA ALA A 81 -4.44 -21.39 4.37
C ALA A 81 -4.40 -22.71 3.61
#